data_f31fe90585153fd83ca00694d8add9a2
#
_entry.id   f31fe90585153fd83ca00694d8add9a2
#
_cell.length_a   1.000
_cell.length_b   1.000
_cell.length_c   1.000
_cell.angle_alpha   90.00
_cell.angle_beta   90.00
_cell.angle_gamma   90.00
#
_symmetry.space_group_name_H-M   'P 1'
#
loop_
_entity.id
_entity.type
_entity.pdbx_description
1 polymer ?
#
loop_
_entity_poly.entity_id
_entity_poly.type
_entity_poly.pdbx_seq_one_letter_code
_entity_poly.pdbx_strand_id
1 'polypeptide(L)'
;FSLAPGDLLVLVCAVCFAVHILVIDHFTAYCDGVKLSCLQFLFAGIISTICMFIFEDVDFAAILSCALPLLYVGIFSCGVGYTLQILAQKDSNPTVVTILLSLESVFAVIAGAIILKQQMTVREYIGCAIMFAAVILAQIQFLTRQKAE
;
A
#
# COMPACT_ATOMS: atom_id res chain seq x y z
N PHE A 1 0.75 -16.79 -21.96
CA PHE A 1 0.93 -15.71 -20.98
C PHE A 1 1.36 -14.47 -21.75
N SER A 2 0.44 -13.57 -22.04
CA SER A 2 0.78 -12.22 -22.52
C SER A 2 0.79 -11.29 -21.31
N LEU A 3 1.97 -10.86 -20.90
CA LEU A 3 2.11 -9.79 -19.90
C LEU A 3 1.59 -8.50 -20.56
N ALA A 4 0.54 -7.94 -20.01
CA ALA A 4 0.09 -6.62 -20.41
C ALA A 4 1.12 -5.56 -19.95
N PRO A 5 1.30 -4.45 -20.69
CA PRO A 5 2.20 -3.38 -20.27
C PRO A 5 1.91 -2.87 -18.84
N GLY A 6 0.65 -2.93 -18.40
CA GLY A 6 0.24 -2.61 -17.05
C GLY A 6 0.83 -3.54 -15.99
N ASP A 7 0.97 -4.83 -16.28
CA ASP A 7 1.54 -5.80 -15.33
C ASP A 7 3.02 -5.49 -15.02
N LEU A 8 3.76 -5.04 -16.05
CA LEU A 8 5.14 -4.59 -15.87
C LEU A 8 5.23 -3.34 -14.98
N LEU A 9 4.34 -2.38 -15.18
CA LEU A 9 4.29 -1.19 -14.33
C LEU A 9 3.96 -1.53 -12.88
N VAL A 10 3.05 -2.45 -12.64
CA VAL A 10 2.73 -2.93 -11.28
C VAL A 10 3.93 -3.61 -10.65
N LEU A 11 4.70 -4.40 -11.42
CA LEU A 11 5.92 -5.02 -10.91
C LEU A 11 6.98 -3.99 -10.51
N VAL A 12 7.20 -2.97 -11.34
CA VAL A 12 8.11 -1.85 -11.03
C VAL A 12 7.64 -1.12 -9.77
N CYS A 13 6.34 -0.85 -9.66
CA CYS A 13 5.75 -0.21 -8.49
C CYS A 13 5.99 -1.05 -7.22
N ALA A 14 5.85 -2.38 -7.28
CA ALA A 14 6.12 -3.28 -6.17
C ALA A 14 7.59 -3.21 -5.71
N VAL A 15 8.55 -3.15 -6.64
CA VAL A 15 9.98 -2.97 -6.31
C VAL A 15 10.22 -1.61 -5.65
N CYS A 16 9.65 -0.53 -6.19
CA CYS A 16 9.75 0.81 -5.58
C CYS A 16 9.16 0.83 -4.18
N PHE A 17 8.02 0.15 -3.96
CA PHE A 17 7.38 0.07 -2.65
C PHE A 17 8.22 -0.73 -1.65
N ALA A 18 8.86 -1.82 -2.08
CA ALA A 18 9.79 -2.57 -1.24
C ALA A 18 10.98 -1.71 -0.79
N VAL A 19 11.58 -0.96 -1.72
CA VAL A 19 12.66 0.01 -1.39
C VAL A 19 12.15 1.08 -0.44
N HIS A 20 10.94 1.61 -0.66
CA HIS A 20 10.31 2.60 0.21
C HIS A 20 10.17 2.10 1.65
N ILE A 21 9.69 0.86 1.86
CA ILE A 21 9.58 0.25 3.21
C ILE A 21 10.95 0.20 3.90
N LEU A 22 12.02 -0.21 3.20
CA LEU A 22 13.37 -0.28 3.76
C LEU A 22 13.92 1.12 4.11
N VAL A 23 13.64 2.12 3.28
CA VAL A 23 14.03 3.51 3.54
C VAL A 23 13.30 4.05 4.77
N ILE A 24 11.99 3.82 4.89
CA ILE A 24 11.22 4.22 6.06
C ILE A 24 11.76 3.55 7.33
N ASP A 25 12.01 2.25 7.29
CA ASP A 25 12.58 1.50 8.41
C ASP A 25 13.90 2.12 8.89
N HIS A 26 14.79 2.44 7.96
CA HIS A 26 16.06 3.09 8.28
C HIS A 26 15.86 4.47 8.93
N PHE A 27 14.99 5.31 8.40
CA PHE A 27 14.81 6.68 8.90
C PHE A 27 13.96 6.77 10.16
N THR A 28 13.06 5.82 10.42
CA THR A 28 12.26 5.79 11.67
C THR A 28 13.12 5.59 12.91
N ALA A 29 14.34 5.05 12.76
CA ALA A 29 15.32 4.96 13.86
C ALA A 29 15.85 6.34 14.30
N TYR A 30 15.86 7.33 13.41
CA TYR A 30 16.47 8.64 13.63
C TYR A 30 15.46 9.78 13.75
N CYS A 31 14.26 9.59 13.20
CA CYS A 31 13.23 10.62 13.10
C CYS A 31 11.92 10.17 13.72
N ASP A 32 11.11 11.15 14.13
CA ASP A 32 9.74 10.90 14.53
C ASP A 32 8.89 10.44 13.32
N GLY A 33 8.20 9.30 13.45
CA GLY A 33 7.43 8.69 12.37
C GLY A 33 6.33 9.61 11.81
N VAL A 34 5.69 10.44 12.64
CA VAL A 34 4.67 11.39 12.20
C VAL A 34 5.30 12.51 11.35
N LYS A 35 6.46 13.03 11.77
CA LYS A 35 7.18 14.06 11.00
C LYS A 35 7.65 13.49 9.66
N LEU A 36 8.15 12.26 9.66
CA LEU A 36 8.57 11.55 8.45
C LEU A 36 7.40 11.36 7.49
N SER A 37 6.24 10.93 8.00
CA SER A 37 5.00 10.81 7.23
C SER A 37 4.58 12.14 6.58
N CYS A 38 4.50 13.20 7.37
CA CYS A 38 4.13 14.53 6.87
C CYS A 38 5.08 15.02 5.78
N LEU A 39 6.39 14.84 5.97
CA LEU A 39 7.40 15.31 5.03
C LEU A 39 7.30 14.54 3.69
N GLN A 40 7.18 13.21 3.73
CA GLN A 40 7.05 12.41 2.51
C GLN A 40 5.78 12.77 1.72
N PHE A 41 4.64 12.98 2.39
CA PHE A 41 3.41 13.38 1.71
C PHE A 41 3.48 14.79 1.13
N LEU A 42 4.17 15.71 1.81
CA LEU A 42 4.41 17.04 1.28
C LEU A 42 5.21 16.98 -0.04
N PHE A 43 6.33 16.26 -0.05
CA PHE A 43 7.14 16.12 -1.26
C PHE A 43 6.41 15.35 -2.36
N ALA A 44 5.77 14.24 -2.03
CA ALA A 44 4.98 13.48 -2.99
C ALA A 44 3.84 14.33 -3.59
N GLY A 45 3.14 15.10 -2.76
CA GLY A 45 2.08 16.00 -3.21
C GLY A 45 2.58 17.10 -4.15
N ILE A 46 3.72 17.72 -3.82
CA ILE A 46 4.33 18.74 -4.70
C ILE A 46 4.72 18.13 -6.05
N ILE A 47 5.43 17.00 -6.05
CA ILE A 47 5.87 16.32 -7.28
C ILE A 47 4.66 15.89 -8.11
N SER A 48 3.66 15.26 -7.50
CA SER A 48 2.44 14.82 -8.19
C SER A 48 1.67 15.98 -8.79
N THR A 49 1.60 17.12 -8.07
CA THR A 49 0.93 18.33 -8.58
C THR A 49 1.66 18.89 -9.80
N ILE A 50 2.99 18.94 -9.76
CA ILE A 50 3.79 19.38 -10.92
C ILE A 50 3.60 18.44 -12.10
N CYS A 51 3.64 17.12 -11.88
CA CYS A 51 3.42 16.13 -12.93
C CYS A 51 2.01 16.25 -13.53
N MET A 52 0.98 16.46 -12.72
CA MET A 52 -0.39 16.67 -13.17
C MET A 52 -0.48 17.83 -14.19
N PHE A 53 0.13 18.97 -13.89
CA PHE A 53 0.11 20.13 -14.81
C PHE A 53 0.96 19.94 -16.08
N ILE A 54 1.95 19.03 -16.07
CA ILE A 54 2.82 18.78 -17.23
C ILE A 54 2.21 17.74 -18.17
N PHE A 55 1.59 16.70 -17.62
CA PHE A 55 1.20 15.50 -18.38
C PHE A 55 -0.30 15.36 -18.61
N GLU A 56 -1.15 16.14 -17.92
CA GLU A 56 -2.60 15.99 -17.98
C GLU A 56 -3.29 17.33 -18.26
N ASP A 57 -4.38 17.26 -19.02
CA ASP A 57 -5.32 18.38 -19.16
C ASP A 57 -6.25 18.43 -17.95
N VAL A 58 -5.99 19.38 -17.04
CA VAL A 58 -6.65 19.44 -15.74
C VAL A 58 -8.05 20.00 -15.84
N ASP A 59 -9.06 19.17 -15.61
CA ASP A 59 -10.45 19.58 -15.45
C ASP A 59 -10.79 19.80 -13.97
N PHE A 60 -10.76 21.06 -13.54
CA PHE A 60 -11.09 21.43 -12.16
C PHE A 60 -12.55 21.14 -11.79
N ALA A 61 -13.48 21.14 -12.76
CA ALA A 61 -14.88 20.82 -12.48
C ALA A 61 -15.04 19.32 -12.16
N ALA A 62 -14.33 18.46 -12.89
CA ALA A 62 -14.28 17.03 -12.60
C ALA A 62 -13.66 16.73 -11.23
N ILE A 63 -12.55 17.40 -10.88
CA ILE A 63 -11.90 17.27 -9.56
C ILE A 63 -12.87 17.67 -8.44
N LEU A 64 -13.58 18.80 -8.60
CA LEU A 64 -14.51 19.27 -7.59
C LEU A 64 -15.72 18.34 -7.43
N SER A 65 -16.20 17.73 -8.50
CA SER A 65 -17.28 16.73 -8.44
C SER A 65 -16.89 15.47 -7.67
N CYS A 66 -15.60 15.12 -7.65
CA CYS A 66 -15.02 14.00 -6.92
C CYS A 66 -14.36 14.41 -5.58
N ALA A 67 -14.61 15.64 -5.08
CA ALA A 67 -13.95 16.17 -3.89
C ALA A 67 -14.14 15.28 -2.65
N LEU A 68 -15.34 14.74 -2.43
CA LEU A 68 -15.63 13.90 -1.26
C LEU A 68 -14.82 12.58 -1.25
N PRO A 69 -14.82 11.77 -2.32
CA PRO A 69 -13.93 10.61 -2.42
C PRO A 69 -12.44 10.97 -2.29
N LEU A 70 -11.99 12.07 -2.90
CA LEU A 70 -10.61 12.51 -2.83
C LEU A 70 -10.20 12.90 -1.40
N LEU A 71 -11.05 13.62 -0.68
CA LEU A 71 -10.82 13.95 0.73
C LEU A 71 -10.78 12.69 1.61
N TYR A 72 -11.68 11.74 1.37
CA TYR A 72 -11.68 10.47 2.09
C TYR A 72 -10.37 9.72 1.90
N VAL A 73 -9.90 9.53 0.67
CA VAL A 73 -8.64 8.85 0.37
C VAL A 73 -7.45 9.64 0.94
N GLY A 74 -7.43 10.96 0.76
CA GLY A 74 -6.33 11.80 1.25
C GLY A 74 -6.20 11.79 2.77
N ILE A 75 -7.30 11.90 3.51
CA ILE A 75 -7.28 11.96 4.97
C ILE A 75 -7.14 10.57 5.58
N PHE A 76 -8.02 9.64 5.21
CA PHE A 76 -8.07 8.33 5.88
C PHE A 76 -7.05 7.33 5.33
N SER A 77 -6.93 7.19 4.02
CA SER A 77 -5.99 6.24 3.44
C SER A 77 -4.55 6.78 3.53
N CYS A 78 -4.29 7.95 2.98
CA CYS A 78 -2.94 8.53 2.99
C CYS A 78 -2.58 9.08 4.38
N GLY A 79 -3.37 9.97 4.96
CA GLY A 79 -3.05 10.63 6.21
C GLY A 79 -2.97 9.66 7.38
N VAL A 80 -4.07 8.97 7.67
CA VAL A 80 -4.15 8.06 8.83
C VAL A 80 -3.47 6.73 8.53
N GLY A 81 -3.81 6.06 7.44
CA GLY A 81 -3.34 4.70 7.14
C GLY A 81 -1.82 4.61 7.04
N TYR A 82 -1.19 5.41 6.19
CA TYR A 82 0.27 5.41 6.05
C TYR A 82 1.01 5.92 7.28
N THR A 83 0.45 6.89 8.02
CA THR A 83 1.07 7.34 9.28
C THR A 83 1.08 6.23 10.31
N LEU A 84 -0.03 5.48 10.46
CA LEU A 84 -0.10 4.31 11.33
C LEU A 84 0.86 3.21 10.87
N GLN A 85 1.00 3.00 9.56
CA GLN A 85 1.97 2.07 8.99
C GLN A 85 3.41 2.42 9.40
N ILE A 86 3.81 3.69 9.27
CA ILE A 86 5.16 4.16 9.65
C ILE A 86 5.39 4.01 11.16
N LEU A 87 4.39 4.34 11.99
CA LEU A 87 4.47 4.15 13.43
C LEU A 87 4.61 2.67 13.80
N ALA A 88 3.87 1.79 13.14
CA ALA A 88 3.97 0.35 13.36
C ALA A 88 5.32 -0.23 12.91
N GLN A 89 5.93 0.32 11.86
CA GLN A 89 7.25 -0.10 11.39
C GLN A 89 8.36 0.21 12.38
N LYS A 90 8.24 1.30 13.15
CA LYS A 90 9.28 1.75 14.08
C LYS A 90 9.66 0.70 15.12
N ASP A 91 8.68 -0.07 15.60
CA ASP A 91 8.87 -1.05 16.67
C ASP A 91 8.71 -2.50 16.19
N SER A 92 8.64 -2.71 14.86
CA SER A 92 8.37 -4.01 14.25
C SER A 92 9.40 -4.38 13.19
N ASN A 93 9.64 -5.67 13.02
CA ASN A 93 10.51 -6.15 11.94
C ASN A 93 9.88 -5.83 10.56
N PRO A 94 10.61 -5.18 9.62
CA PRO A 94 10.09 -4.82 8.29
C PRO A 94 9.45 -5.98 7.52
N THR A 95 9.99 -7.19 7.69
CA THR A 95 9.44 -8.40 7.08
C THR A 95 8.03 -8.71 7.58
N VAL A 96 7.79 -8.57 8.89
CA VAL A 96 6.46 -8.80 9.49
C VAL A 96 5.47 -7.76 8.99
N VAL A 97 5.88 -6.49 8.94
CA VAL A 97 5.04 -5.40 8.43
C VAL A 97 4.65 -5.66 6.97
N THR A 98 5.60 -6.05 6.13
CA THR A 98 5.34 -6.37 4.72
C THR A 98 4.35 -7.53 4.56
N ILE A 99 4.47 -8.57 5.37
CA ILE A 99 3.54 -9.71 5.37
C ILE A 99 2.14 -9.27 5.79
N LEU A 100 2.02 -8.44 6.83
CA LEU A 100 0.73 -7.91 7.28
C LEU A 100 0.10 -6.99 6.23
N LEU A 101 0.88 -6.15 5.56
CA LEU A 101 0.42 -5.31 4.44
C LEU A 101 -0.09 -6.15 3.26
N SER A 102 0.46 -7.33 3.03
CA SER A 102 -0.05 -8.23 1.99
C SER A 102 -1.48 -8.69 2.23
N LEU A 103 -1.96 -8.70 3.50
CA LEU A 103 -3.36 -8.98 3.83
C LEU A 103 -4.32 -7.90 3.32
N GLU A 104 -3.85 -6.68 3.13
CA GLU A 104 -4.64 -5.57 2.57
C GLU A 104 -5.27 -5.97 1.23
N SER A 105 -4.49 -6.62 0.36
CA SER A 105 -4.97 -7.09 -0.94
C SER A 105 -6.12 -8.08 -0.82
N VAL A 106 -6.04 -8.99 0.15
CA VAL A 106 -7.09 -9.99 0.40
C VAL A 106 -8.36 -9.30 0.90
N PHE A 107 -8.23 -8.38 1.86
CA PHE A 107 -9.36 -7.61 2.36
C PHE A 107 -9.97 -6.70 1.29
N ALA A 108 -9.15 -6.08 0.43
CA ALA A 108 -9.62 -5.25 -0.67
C ALA A 108 -10.47 -6.06 -1.66
N VAL A 109 -10.05 -7.27 -2.00
CA VAL A 109 -10.79 -8.17 -2.89
C VAL A 109 -12.12 -8.61 -2.25
N ILE A 110 -12.11 -8.99 -0.97
CA ILE A 110 -13.34 -9.38 -0.25
C ILE A 110 -14.30 -8.19 -0.17
N ALA A 111 -13.81 -7.00 0.18
CA ALA A 111 -14.63 -5.79 0.25
C ALA A 111 -15.19 -5.41 -1.13
N GLY A 112 -14.41 -5.51 -2.20
CA GLY A 112 -14.85 -5.29 -3.58
C GLY A 112 -15.97 -6.24 -3.99
N ALA A 113 -15.85 -7.53 -3.65
CA ALA A 113 -16.88 -8.52 -3.93
C ALA A 113 -18.18 -8.24 -3.16
N ILE A 114 -18.11 -7.83 -1.89
CA ILE A 114 -19.28 -7.61 -1.03
C ILE A 114 -19.93 -6.24 -1.31
N ILE A 115 -19.12 -5.16 -1.33
CA ILE A 115 -19.64 -3.78 -1.40
C ILE A 115 -19.98 -3.40 -2.84
N LEU A 116 -19.08 -3.69 -3.78
CA LEU A 116 -19.25 -3.35 -5.19
C LEU A 116 -19.96 -4.44 -6.00
N LYS A 117 -20.30 -5.59 -5.36
CA LYS A 117 -20.91 -6.77 -6.00
C LYS A 117 -20.16 -7.21 -7.27
N GLN A 118 -18.84 -7.06 -7.25
CA GLN A 118 -18.00 -7.48 -8.37
C GLN A 118 -18.04 -9.00 -8.49
N GLN A 119 -18.27 -9.46 -9.72
CA GLN A 119 -18.22 -10.89 -10.02
C GLN A 119 -16.76 -11.31 -10.17
N MET A 120 -16.25 -12.04 -9.20
CA MET A 120 -14.88 -12.55 -9.24
C MET A 120 -14.82 -13.84 -10.07
N THR A 121 -13.77 -13.94 -10.86
CA THR A 121 -13.45 -15.17 -11.57
C THR A 121 -12.88 -16.21 -10.61
N VAL A 122 -12.99 -17.49 -10.97
CA VAL A 122 -12.41 -18.60 -10.19
C VAL A 122 -10.90 -18.44 -10.00
N ARG A 123 -10.21 -17.85 -10.99
CA ARG A 123 -8.76 -17.56 -10.90
C ARG A 123 -8.43 -16.56 -9.78
N GLU A 124 -9.23 -15.54 -9.63
CA GLU A 124 -9.07 -14.52 -8.57
C GLU A 124 -9.28 -15.12 -7.18
N TYR A 125 -10.29 -15.98 -7.01
CA TYR A 125 -10.49 -16.71 -5.76
C TYR A 125 -9.30 -17.61 -5.41
N ILE A 126 -8.78 -18.35 -6.38
CA ILE A 126 -7.60 -19.22 -6.18
C ILE A 126 -6.37 -18.36 -5.85
N GLY A 127 -6.15 -17.25 -6.55
CA GLY A 127 -5.06 -16.32 -6.28
C GLY A 127 -5.10 -15.76 -4.85
N CYS A 128 -6.27 -15.31 -4.39
CA CYS A 128 -6.48 -14.83 -3.02
C CYS A 128 -6.23 -15.94 -1.98
N ALA A 129 -6.70 -17.15 -2.23
CA ALA A 129 -6.49 -18.27 -1.31
C ALA A 129 -5.01 -18.64 -1.19
N ILE A 130 -4.26 -18.66 -2.29
CA ILE A 130 -2.82 -18.92 -2.31
C ILE A 130 -2.07 -17.80 -1.57
N MET A 131 -2.41 -16.53 -1.83
CA MET A 131 -1.80 -15.38 -1.15
C MET A 131 -2.05 -15.45 0.37
N PHE A 132 -3.27 -15.71 0.79
CA PHE A 132 -3.63 -15.84 2.19
C PHE A 132 -2.88 -16.99 2.88
N ALA A 133 -2.79 -18.15 2.23
CA ALA A 133 -2.02 -19.28 2.72
C ALA A 133 -0.53 -18.96 2.86
N ALA A 134 0.06 -18.26 1.88
CA ALA A 134 1.45 -17.83 1.91
C ALA A 134 1.72 -16.86 3.08
N VAL A 135 0.82 -15.90 3.33
CA VAL A 135 0.91 -14.97 4.46
C VAL A 135 0.88 -15.71 5.79
N ILE A 136 -0.05 -16.66 5.96
CA ILE A 136 -0.14 -17.47 7.20
C ILE A 136 1.14 -18.30 7.40
N LEU A 137 1.63 -18.96 6.35
CA LEU A 137 2.86 -19.77 6.44
C LEU A 137 4.07 -18.92 6.83
N ALA A 138 4.21 -17.73 6.25
CA ALA A 138 5.28 -16.79 6.57
C ALA A 138 5.20 -16.33 8.05
N GLN A 139 4.00 -16.07 8.56
CA GLN A 139 3.78 -15.70 9.96
C GLN A 139 4.17 -16.85 10.93
N ILE A 140 3.76 -18.07 10.62
CA ILE A 140 4.09 -19.25 11.44
C ILE A 140 5.61 -19.45 11.47
N GLN A 141 6.27 -19.35 10.33
CA GLN A 141 7.72 -19.51 10.23
C GLN A 141 8.47 -18.45 11.05
N PHE A 142 8.00 -17.20 11.04
CA PHE A 142 8.57 -16.12 11.83
C PHE A 142 8.41 -16.38 13.34
N LEU A 143 7.21 -16.75 13.79
CA LEU A 143 6.94 -17.07 15.20
C LEU A 143 7.76 -18.28 15.70
N THR A 144 8.00 -19.25 14.84
CA THR A 144 8.80 -20.43 15.17
C THR A 144 10.28 -20.06 15.33
N ARG A 145 10.78 -19.15 14.51
CA ARG A 145 12.17 -18.64 14.62
C ARG A 145 12.39 -17.84 15.90
N GLN A 146 11.46 -16.95 16.26
CA GLN A 146 11.54 -16.17 17.51
C GLN A 146 11.54 -17.03 18.78
N LYS A 147 10.95 -18.23 18.75
CA LYS A 147 10.96 -19.15 19.88
C LYS A 147 12.23 -20.01 19.97
N ALA A 148 13.04 -20.01 18.93
CA ALA A 148 14.26 -20.80 18.84
C ALA A 148 15.54 -20.00 19.20
N GLU A 149 15.42 -18.67 19.30
CA GLU A 149 16.43 -17.73 19.82
C GLU A 149 16.15 -17.44 21.31
#